data_65055ffdb8d151af7dde915131c74c33
#
_entry.id   65055ffdb8d151af7dde915131c74c33
#
_cell.length_a   1.000
_cell.length_b   1.000
_cell.length_c   1.000
_cell.angle_alpha   90.00
_cell.angle_beta   90.00
_cell.angle_gamma   90.00
#
_symmetry.space_group_name_H-M   'P 1'
#
loop_
_entity.id
_entity.type
_entity.pdbx_description
1 polymer ?
#
loop_
_entity_poly.entity_id
_entity_poly.type
_entity_poly.pdbx_seq_one_letter_code
_entity_poly.pdbx_strand_id
1 'polypeptide(L)'
;MPTHTIFPPFHASAWRAIDDRIRGGSSVSHLDSHPDGVRFWGTLDTQTLGGCRCYTFPGDDGLWLPAERYAGLGIEFNVASSTGTQTSEKQQEKRGHVGIEKPTRYTLVLKTGIPPTRPDGRRQSTISYEYTFSTTTTPTHDSTRRITIPWSAFVPTYRGRTITPSDPEYIPLDPGSHGKDGKRKGGVREVSLMCRSDFGKQEGEFEVVVRRLEAIAVGGREGQKGDLERQLDGQEERRIGQWGSRV
;
A
#
# COMPACT_ATOMS: atom_id res chain seq x y z
N MET A 1 -11.26 22.31 -7.18
CA MET A 1 -11.69 22.10 -5.78
C MET A 1 -10.46 21.65 -4.99
N PRO A 2 -10.30 22.06 -3.72
CA PRO A 2 -9.11 21.72 -2.96
C PRO A 2 -9.04 20.20 -2.74
N THR A 3 -7.87 19.61 -2.94
CA THR A 3 -7.56 18.25 -2.51
C THR A 3 -7.61 18.22 -0.98
N HIS A 4 -8.12 17.14 -0.41
CA HIS A 4 -8.09 16.95 1.04
C HIS A 4 -6.78 16.25 1.40
N THR A 5 -5.88 16.94 2.09
CA THR A 5 -4.62 16.37 2.57
C THR A 5 -4.91 15.47 3.77
N ILE A 6 -4.56 14.20 3.64
CA ILE A 6 -4.65 13.20 4.73
C ILE A 6 -3.34 13.24 5.53
N PHE A 7 -2.23 13.40 4.83
CA PHE A 7 -0.89 13.52 5.36
C PHE A 7 -0.08 14.47 4.46
N PRO A 8 0.77 15.45 4.94
CA PRO A 8 1.02 15.80 6.34
C PRO A 8 -0.16 16.53 7.03
N PRO A 9 -0.18 16.71 8.40
CA PRO A 9 0.96 16.46 9.29
C PRO A 9 1.11 14.98 9.65
N PHE A 10 2.35 14.54 9.86
CA PHE A 10 2.67 13.23 10.40
C PHE A 10 2.72 13.32 11.94
N HIS A 11 1.82 12.59 12.58
CA HIS A 11 1.83 12.43 14.03
C HIS A 11 2.37 11.04 14.36
N ALA A 12 3.61 10.96 14.83
CA ALA A 12 4.29 9.69 15.12
C ALA A 12 3.47 8.79 16.06
N SER A 13 2.72 9.36 16.99
CA SER A 13 1.83 8.63 17.91
C SER A 13 0.63 7.98 17.21
N ALA A 14 0.22 8.49 16.05
CA ALA A 14 -0.91 7.95 15.27
C ALA A 14 -0.51 6.83 14.31
N TRP A 15 0.79 6.64 14.08
CA TRP A 15 1.31 5.61 13.18
C TRP A 15 2.04 4.52 13.95
N ARG A 16 1.98 3.31 13.44
CA ARG A 16 2.68 2.15 14.01
C ARG A 16 3.33 1.32 12.92
N ALA A 17 4.59 0.95 13.13
CA ALA A 17 5.24 -0.09 12.35
C ALA A 17 4.95 -1.46 12.98
N ILE A 18 4.76 -2.46 12.16
CA ILE A 18 4.60 -3.86 12.56
C ILE A 18 5.17 -4.76 11.46
N ASP A 19 5.79 -5.84 11.86
CA ASP A 19 6.38 -6.83 10.98
C ASP A 19 5.93 -8.24 11.34
N ASP A 20 6.40 -9.22 10.59
CA ASP A 20 5.98 -10.60 10.72
C ASP A 20 6.54 -11.33 11.94
N ARG A 21 7.45 -10.72 12.72
CA ARG A 21 7.98 -11.27 13.97
C ARG A 21 6.89 -11.66 14.97
N ILE A 22 5.75 -10.95 14.95
CA ILE A 22 4.58 -11.30 15.77
C ILE A 22 3.95 -12.66 15.39
N ARG A 23 4.36 -13.25 14.27
CA ARG A 23 3.92 -14.56 13.76
C ARG A 23 5.06 -15.52 13.54
N GLY A 24 6.25 -15.21 14.09
CA GLY A 24 7.44 -16.05 13.98
C GLY A 24 8.28 -15.79 12.72
N GLY A 25 8.06 -14.68 12.03
CA GLY A 25 8.93 -14.23 10.94
C GLY A 25 10.20 -13.53 11.44
N SER A 26 11.05 -13.12 10.52
CA SER A 26 12.36 -12.49 10.80
C SER A 26 12.48 -11.07 10.21
N SER A 27 11.47 -10.60 9.49
CA SER A 27 11.46 -9.24 8.94
C SER A 27 11.44 -8.19 10.05
N VAL A 28 12.09 -7.05 9.81
CA VAL A 28 12.15 -5.92 10.76
C VAL A 28 11.71 -4.65 10.06
N SER A 29 10.86 -3.85 10.72
CA SER A 29 10.42 -2.57 10.17
C SER A 29 10.45 -1.45 11.18
N HIS A 30 10.73 -0.26 10.68
CA HIS A 30 10.81 0.99 11.42
C HIS A 30 10.00 2.08 10.73
N LEU A 31 9.59 3.07 11.50
CA LEU A 31 8.88 4.24 11.01
C LEU A 31 9.37 5.46 11.77
N ASP A 32 10.00 6.38 11.05
CA ASP A 32 10.62 7.57 11.63
C ASP A 32 10.09 8.84 10.97
N SER A 33 10.14 9.95 11.71
CA SER A 33 9.96 11.28 11.14
C SER A 33 11.13 11.61 10.21
N HIS A 34 10.84 12.21 9.06
CA HIS A 34 11.81 12.64 8.07
C HIS A 34 11.52 14.11 7.70
N PRO A 35 12.52 14.94 7.37
CA PRO A 35 12.29 16.33 6.96
C PRO A 35 11.25 16.47 5.83
N ASP A 36 11.22 15.53 4.91
CA ASP A 36 10.30 15.51 3.78
C ASP A 36 9.00 14.72 4.04
N GLY A 37 8.80 14.14 5.22
CA GLY A 37 7.60 13.36 5.48
C GLY A 37 7.79 12.26 6.52
N VAL A 38 7.48 11.02 6.20
CA VAL A 38 7.70 9.86 7.05
C VAL A 38 8.51 8.80 6.32
N ARG A 39 9.54 8.30 6.99
CA ARG A 39 10.41 7.24 6.49
C ARG A 39 9.92 5.88 7.00
N PHE A 40 9.53 5.00 6.09
CA PHE A 40 9.24 3.59 6.36
C PHE A 40 10.36 2.74 5.77
N TRP A 41 11.07 2.00 6.63
CA TRP A 41 12.27 1.28 6.26
C TRP A 41 12.49 0.03 7.09
N GLY A 42 13.40 -0.84 6.65
CA GLY A 42 13.74 -2.05 7.38
C GLY A 42 14.36 -3.12 6.51
N THR A 43 14.24 -4.36 6.96
CA THR A 43 14.73 -5.56 6.24
C THR A 43 13.58 -6.54 6.07
N LEU A 44 13.32 -6.92 4.85
CA LEU A 44 12.36 -7.94 4.49
C LEU A 44 13.08 -9.29 4.39
N ASP A 45 12.70 -10.25 5.23
CA ASP A 45 13.25 -11.60 5.25
C ASP A 45 12.19 -12.60 4.81
N THR A 46 12.52 -13.45 3.85
CA THR A 46 11.59 -14.40 3.24
C THR A 46 11.75 -15.84 3.71
N GLN A 47 12.67 -16.11 4.64
CA GLN A 47 12.93 -17.48 5.11
C GLN A 47 11.71 -18.12 5.78
N THR A 48 10.84 -17.31 6.39
CA THR A 48 9.62 -17.79 7.04
C THR A 48 8.36 -17.18 6.46
N LEU A 49 8.21 -15.85 6.50
CA LEU A 49 7.00 -15.14 6.08
C LEU A 49 7.29 -14.04 5.05
N GLY A 50 7.89 -12.95 5.45
CA GLY A 50 8.25 -11.82 4.58
C GLY A 50 7.16 -10.76 4.48
N GLY A 51 7.01 -9.94 5.54
CA GLY A 51 6.06 -8.85 5.53
C GLY A 51 6.28 -7.79 6.59
N CYS A 52 6.35 -6.55 6.14
CA CYS A 52 6.44 -5.34 6.96
C CYS A 52 5.30 -4.40 6.63
N ARG A 53 4.77 -3.69 7.61
CA ARG A 53 3.67 -2.75 7.45
C ARG A 53 3.80 -1.57 8.40
N CYS A 54 3.52 -0.36 7.93
CA CYS A 54 3.15 0.75 8.79
C CYS A 54 1.68 1.12 8.56
N TYR A 55 0.99 1.57 9.61
CA TYR A 55 -0.44 1.88 9.53
C TYR A 55 -0.84 2.98 10.50
N THR A 56 -1.95 3.62 10.19
CA THR A 56 -2.63 4.59 11.04
C THR A 56 -4.14 4.38 11.04
N PHE A 57 -4.77 4.77 12.14
CA PHE A 57 -6.21 4.91 12.25
C PHE A 57 -6.57 6.39 12.19
N PRO A 58 -7.21 6.86 11.12
CA PRO A 58 -7.53 8.28 10.95
C PRO A 58 -8.73 8.69 11.82
N GLY A 59 -8.49 8.80 13.14
CA GLY A 59 -9.51 9.18 14.13
C GLY A 59 -10.60 8.13 14.36
N ASP A 60 -11.49 8.41 15.30
CA ASP A 60 -12.57 7.48 15.70
C ASP A 60 -13.64 7.33 14.61
N ASP A 61 -13.92 8.40 13.87
CA ASP A 61 -14.88 8.40 12.78
C ASP A 61 -14.29 7.94 11.43
N GLY A 62 -12.97 7.79 11.35
CA GLY A 62 -12.25 7.49 10.12
C GLY A 62 -12.25 8.66 9.11
N LEU A 63 -11.73 8.40 7.91
CA LEU A 63 -11.76 9.34 6.79
C LEU A 63 -13.04 9.12 5.99
N TRP A 64 -13.87 10.13 5.91
CA TRP A 64 -15.07 10.13 5.09
C TRP A 64 -14.78 10.84 3.77
N LEU A 65 -14.59 10.08 2.69
CA LEU A 65 -14.12 10.53 1.37
C LEU A 65 -15.13 10.13 0.27
N PRO A 66 -16.30 10.76 0.24
CA PRO A 66 -17.38 10.33 -0.66
C PRO A 66 -16.96 10.42 -2.14
N ALA A 67 -17.31 9.38 -2.90
CA ALA A 67 -16.89 9.20 -4.30
C ALA A 67 -17.42 10.31 -5.23
N GLU A 68 -18.51 10.97 -4.88
CA GLU A 68 -19.03 12.15 -5.60
C GLU A 68 -18.14 13.40 -5.46
N ARG A 69 -17.27 13.43 -4.44
CA ARG A 69 -16.34 14.55 -4.19
C ARG A 69 -14.89 14.18 -4.49
N TYR A 70 -14.53 12.91 -4.33
CA TYR A 70 -13.15 12.43 -4.48
C TYR A 70 -13.09 11.25 -5.43
N ALA A 71 -12.22 11.32 -6.43
CA ALA A 71 -12.03 10.27 -7.44
C ALA A 71 -11.12 9.13 -6.97
N GLY A 72 -10.32 9.37 -5.92
CA GLY A 72 -9.33 8.42 -5.43
C GLY A 72 -8.32 9.05 -4.49
N LEU A 73 -7.17 8.42 -4.34
CA LEU A 73 -6.05 8.89 -3.53
C LEU A 73 -4.85 9.28 -4.40
N GLY A 74 -4.09 10.28 -3.94
CA GLY A 74 -2.75 10.60 -4.42
C GLY A 74 -1.73 10.25 -3.37
N ILE A 75 -0.65 9.58 -3.73
CA ILE A 75 0.51 9.36 -2.87
C ILE A 75 1.75 9.96 -3.51
N GLU A 76 2.49 10.75 -2.75
CA GLU A 76 3.77 11.33 -3.14
C GLU A 76 4.85 10.76 -2.24
N PHE A 77 5.94 10.28 -2.84
CA PHE A 77 7.01 9.62 -2.11
C PHE A 77 8.37 9.84 -2.77
N ASN A 78 9.44 9.77 -1.98
CA ASN A 78 10.81 9.70 -2.45
C ASN A 78 11.26 8.25 -2.46
N VAL A 79 12.00 7.90 -3.50
CA VAL A 79 12.75 6.64 -3.56
C VAL A 79 14.14 6.93 -3.02
N ALA A 80 14.62 6.12 -2.08
CA ALA A 80 16.00 6.23 -1.66
C ALA A 80 16.91 6.07 -2.88
N SER A 81 17.65 7.13 -3.19
CA SER A 81 18.72 7.03 -4.18
C SER A 81 19.69 5.97 -3.66
N SER A 82 19.94 4.95 -4.44
CA SER A 82 20.98 3.95 -4.16
C SER A 82 22.35 4.60 -4.36
N THR A 83 22.63 5.64 -3.56
CA THR A 83 23.96 6.22 -3.46
C THR A 83 24.80 5.33 -2.55
N GLY A 84 25.47 4.38 -3.19
CA GLY A 84 26.74 3.87 -2.71
C GLY A 84 26.75 3.07 -1.42
N THR A 85 26.55 1.77 -1.53
CA THR A 85 27.53 0.85 -0.93
C THR A 85 27.46 -0.45 -1.73
N GLN A 86 28.39 -0.61 -2.65
CA GLN A 86 28.68 -1.88 -3.32
C GLN A 86 29.27 -2.89 -2.31
N THR A 87 28.46 -3.28 -1.33
CA THR A 87 28.95 -4.25 -0.34
C THR A 87 28.18 -5.58 -0.39
N SER A 88 27.24 -5.72 -1.31
CA SER A 88 26.32 -6.88 -1.29
C SER A 88 26.45 -7.85 -2.46
N GLU A 89 27.18 -7.54 -3.52
CA GLU A 89 27.35 -8.51 -4.64
C GLU A 89 28.06 -9.79 -4.25
N LYS A 90 29.00 -9.72 -3.28
CA LYS A 90 29.76 -10.91 -2.82
C LYS A 90 28.99 -11.86 -1.88
N GLN A 91 27.86 -11.42 -1.32
CA GLN A 91 27.04 -12.30 -0.44
C GLN A 91 25.90 -13.00 -1.19
N GLN A 92 25.48 -12.47 -2.33
CA GLN A 92 24.40 -13.07 -3.15
C GLN A 92 24.86 -14.32 -3.90
N GLU A 93 26.12 -14.41 -4.30
CA GLU A 93 26.66 -15.60 -5.00
C GLU A 93 26.67 -16.90 -4.16
N LYS A 94 26.60 -16.79 -2.83
CA LYS A 94 26.68 -17.98 -1.95
C LYS A 94 25.35 -18.71 -1.72
N ARG A 95 24.19 -18.14 -2.11
CA ARG A 95 22.88 -18.74 -1.78
C ARG A 95 22.13 -19.39 -2.95
N GLY A 96 22.67 -19.41 -4.17
CA GLY A 96 22.05 -20.15 -5.27
C GLY A 96 20.61 -19.73 -5.65
N HIS A 97 20.10 -18.59 -5.18
CA HIS A 97 18.76 -18.08 -5.46
C HIS A 97 18.82 -17.13 -6.64
N VAL A 98 18.64 -17.69 -7.81
CA VAL A 98 18.45 -16.92 -9.03
C VAL A 98 17.08 -16.20 -8.94
N GLY A 99 17.09 -14.86 -8.92
CA GLY A 99 15.91 -14.06 -9.20
C GLY A 99 15.22 -13.34 -8.03
N ILE A 100 15.79 -13.29 -6.80
CA ILE A 100 15.22 -12.47 -5.71
C ILE A 100 15.67 -11.02 -5.88
N GLU A 101 14.72 -10.12 -6.04
CA GLU A 101 14.96 -8.69 -6.25
C GLU A 101 14.97 -7.93 -4.92
N LYS A 102 15.71 -6.80 -4.87
CA LYS A 102 15.58 -5.84 -3.77
C LYS A 102 14.14 -5.33 -3.69
N PRO A 103 13.58 -5.09 -2.48
CA PRO A 103 12.20 -4.62 -2.35
C PRO A 103 11.99 -3.27 -3.02
N THR A 104 11.19 -3.25 -4.05
CA THR A 104 10.79 -2.06 -4.81
C THR A 104 9.27 -1.96 -4.94
N ARG A 105 8.54 -3.00 -4.57
CA ARG A 105 7.07 -3.02 -4.63
C ARG A 105 6.46 -2.80 -3.25
N TYR A 106 5.56 -1.84 -3.19
CA TYR A 106 4.81 -1.48 -2.00
C TYR A 106 3.31 -1.58 -2.29
N THR A 107 2.54 -1.83 -1.24
CA THR A 107 1.08 -1.91 -1.35
C THR A 107 0.44 -0.92 -0.40
N LEU A 108 -0.34 0.02 -0.95
CA LEU A 108 -1.24 0.85 -0.17
C LEU A 108 -2.50 0.05 0.15
N VAL A 109 -2.87 -0.01 1.42
CA VAL A 109 -3.99 -0.83 1.89
C VAL A 109 -4.96 0.05 2.65
N LEU A 110 -6.24 -0.07 2.31
CA LEU A 110 -7.34 0.58 2.99
C LEU A 110 -8.23 -0.47 3.66
N LYS A 111 -8.81 -0.11 4.81
CA LYS A 111 -9.90 -0.87 5.43
C LYS A 111 -11.04 0.06 5.79
N THR A 112 -12.24 -0.37 5.51
CA THR A 112 -13.48 0.36 5.86
C THR A 112 -14.13 -0.15 7.15
N GLY A 113 -13.66 -1.28 7.66
CA GLY A 113 -14.09 -1.86 8.92
C GLY A 113 -12.92 -2.36 9.77
N ILE A 114 -12.99 -2.11 11.06
CA ILE A 114 -12.07 -2.65 12.07
C ILE A 114 -12.88 -3.55 12.98
N PRO A 115 -12.76 -4.87 12.82
CA PRO A 115 -13.51 -5.80 13.67
C PRO A 115 -12.97 -5.74 15.10
N PRO A 116 -13.80 -6.09 16.08
CA PRO A 116 -13.38 -6.16 17.47
C PRO A 116 -12.25 -7.19 17.64
N THR A 117 -11.45 -6.97 18.66
CA THR A 117 -10.43 -7.93 19.06
C THR A 117 -11.09 -9.17 19.66
N ARG A 118 -10.60 -10.34 19.31
CA ARG A 118 -11.04 -11.62 19.90
C ARG A 118 -10.63 -11.71 21.37
N PRO A 119 -11.24 -12.60 22.17
CA PRO A 119 -10.81 -12.85 23.55
C PRO A 119 -9.34 -13.27 23.67
N ASP A 120 -8.76 -13.88 22.64
CA ASP A 120 -7.34 -14.26 22.55
C ASP A 120 -6.40 -13.09 22.19
N GLY A 121 -6.91 -11.84 22.15
CA GLY A 121 -6.15 -10.64 21.79
C GLY A 121 -5.90 -10.47 20.31
N ARG A 122 -6.27 -11.41 19.44
CA ARG A 122 -6.07 -11.34 18.00
C ARG A 122 -7.20 -10.57 17.32
N ARG A 123 -6.87 -9.80 16.30
CA ARG A 123 -7.89 -9.17 15.45
C ARG A 123 -8.51 -10.20 14.51
N GLN A 124 -9.79 -10.09 14.28
CA GLN A 124 -10.47 -10.86 13.25
C GLN A 124 -10.02 -10.40 11.86
N SER A 125 -10.09 -11.31 10.89
CA SER A 125 -9.84 -10.94 9.50
C SER A 125 -10.96 -10.05 8.99
N THR A 126 -10.60 -9.05 8.20
CA THR A 126 -11.54 -8.18 7.49
C THR A 126 -11.06 -7.98 6.07
N ILE A 127 -11.92 -7.47 5.21
CA ILE A 127 -11.55 -7.12 3.84
C ILE A 127 -10.52 -6.00 3.88
N SER A 128 -9.51 -6.13 3.04
CA SER A 128 -8.55 -5.10 2.71
C SER A 128 -8.71 -4.73 1.25
N TYR A 129 -8.56 -3.45 0.92
CA TYR A 129 -8.57 -2.95 -0.45
C TYR A 129 -7.15 -2.51 -0.77
N GLU A 130 -6.51 -3.21 -1.72
CA GLU A 130 -5.07 -3.13 -1.94
C GLU A 130 -4.75 -2.53 -3.31
N TYR A 131 -3.80 -1.62 -3.35
CA TYR A 131 -3.18 -1.13 -4.57
C TYR A 131 -1.67 -1.27 -4.47
N THR A 132 -1.06 -2.05 -5.38
CA THR A 132 0.38 -2.27 -5.42
C THR A 132 1.04 -1.38 -6.46
N PHE A 133 2.12 -0.71 -6.07
CA PHE A 133 2.93 0.13 -6.93
C PHE A 133 4.41 -0.18 -6.77
N SER A 134 5.20 0.18 -7.79
CA SER A 134 6.66 0.02 -7.77
C SER A 134 7.35 1.36 -7.56
N THR A 135 8.42 1.32 -6.79
CA THR A 135 9.36 2.44 -6.63
C THR A 135 10.53 2.37 -7.63
N THR A 136 10.58 1.33 -8.47
CA THR A 136 11.60 1.22 -9.53
C THR A 136 11.44 2.34 -10.52
N THR A 137 12.50 3.07 -10.80
CA THR A 137 12.45 4.21 -11.71
C THR A 137 13.55 4.17 -12.73
N THR A 138 13.24 4.67 -13.93
CA THR A 138 14.26 5.28 -14.79
C THR A 138 14.88 6.45 -14.00
N PRO A 139 16.23 6.59 -13.96
CA PRO A 139 16.89 7.68 -13.26
C PRO A 139 16.41 9.03 -13.84
N THR A 140 15.59 9.75 -13.12
CA THR A 140 15.31 11.16 -13.36
C THR A 140 15.97 11.97 -12.27
N HIS A 141 16.33 13.20 -12.55
CA HIS A 141 16.96 14.13 -11.61
C HIS A 141 16.12 14.41 -10.34
N ASP A 142 14.83 14.09 -10.36
CA ASP A 142 13.91 14.25 -9.24
C ASP A 142 13.60 12.88 -8.64
N SER A 143 13.99 12.68 -7.37
CA SER A 143 13.69 11.48 -6.59
C SER A 143 12.23 11.40 -6.15
N THR A 144 11.47 12.49 -6.29
CA THR A 144 10.06 12.58 -5.87
C THR A 144 9.13 12.02 -6.94
N ARG A 145 8.23 11.15 -6.52
CA ARG A 145 7.19 10.57 -7.36
C ARG A 145 5.82 10.79 -6.79
N ARG A 146 4.87 11.00 -7.69
CA ARG A 146 3.45 11.06 -7.36
C ARG A 146 2.67 10.09 -8.23
N ILE A 147 1.82 9.30 -7.60
CA ILE A 147 0.85 8.42 -8.27
C ILE A 147 -0.57 8.79 -7.83
N THR A 148 -1.49 8.71 -8.78
CA THR A 148 -2.93 8.89 -8.55
C THR A 148 -3.60 7.52 -8.64
N ILE A 149 -4.37 7.16 -7.63
CA ILE A 149 -4.98 5.84 -7.48
C ILE A 149 -6.50 6.03 -7.44
N PRO A 150 -7.24 5.76 -8.52
CA PRO A 150 -8.69 5.84 -8.49
C PRO A 150 -9.28 4.77 -7.56
N TRP A 151 -10.48 5.01 -7.02
CA TRP A 151 -11.13 4.03 -6.14
C TRP A 151 -11.29 2.67 -6.79
N SER A 152 -11.55 2.62 -8.10
CA SER A 152 -11.71 1.39 -8.88
C SER A 152 -10.43 0.56 -9.03
N ALA A 153 -9.25 1.15 -8.79
CA ALA A 153 -7.97 0.43 -8.88
C ALA A 153 -7.63 -0.36 -7.59
N PHE A 154 -8.37 -0.14 -6.52
CA PHE A 154 -8.19 -0.93 -5.31
C PHE A 154 -8.83 -2.31 -5.45
N VAL A 155 -8.02 -3.34 -5.27
CA VAL A 155 -8.43 -4.73 -5.35
C VAL A 155 -8.85 -5.23 -3.97
N PRO A 156 -10.09 -5.72 -3.78
CA PRO A 156 -10.51 -6.29 -2.51
C PRO A 156 -9.84 -7.63 -2.27
N THR A 157 -9.31 -7.81 -1.05
CA THR A 157 -8.67 -9.05 -0.61
C THR A 157 -9.21 -9.50 0.74
N TYR A 158 -9.28 -10.79 0.97
CA TYR A 158 -9.63 -11.39 2.24
C TYR A 158 -8.63 -12.50 2.57
N ARG A 159 -7.95 -12.39 3.72
CA ARG A 159 -6.88 -13.32 4.15
C ARG A 159 -5.79 -13.52 3.08
N GLY A 160 -5.41 -12.45 2.37
CA GLY A 160 -4.38 -12.48 1.33
C GLY A 160 -4.83 -13.03 -0.02
N ARG A 161 -6.09 -13.43 -0.18
CA ARG A 161 -6.70 -13.86 -1.44
C ARG A 161 -7.53 -12.73 -2.03
N THR A 162 -7.36 -12.44 -3.30
CA THR A 162 -8.27 -11.57 -4.05
C THR A 162 -9.67 -12.16 -4.03
N ILE A 163 -10.66 -11.32 -3.78
CA ILE A 163 -12.08 -11.68 -3.78
C ILE A 163 -12.83 -10.89 -4.85
N THR A 164 -13.90 -11.48 -5.33
CA THR A 164 -14.75 -10.95 -6.40
C THR A 164 -16.19 -10.78 -5.90
N PRO A 165 -17.08 -10.10 -6.62
CA PRO A 165 -18.49 -9.98 -6.25
C PRO A 165 -19.24 -11.29 -6.01
N SER A 166 -18.73 -12.41 -6.51
CA SER A 166 -19.29 -13.75 -6.27
C SER A 166 -18.85 -14.40 -4.95
N ASP A 167 -17.84 -13.83 -4.28
CA ASP A 167 -17.37 -14.36 -3.00
C ASP A 167 -18.30 -13.88 -1.86
N PRO A 168 -18.66 -14.75 -0.90
CA PRO A 168 -19.60 -14.40 0.18
C PRO A 168 -19.06 -13.32 1.12
N GLU A 169 -17.75 -13.17 1.21
CA GLU A 169 -17.11 -12.12 2.00
C GLU A 169 -17.01 -10.77 1.27
N TYR A 170 -17.39 -10.72 -0.02
CA TYR A 170 -17.20 -9.51 -0.81
C TYR A 170 -18.07 -8.36 -0.29
N ILE A 171 -17.41 -7.23 -0.06
CA ILE A 171 -18.03 -5.92 0.18
C ILE A 171 -17.30 -4.93 -0.73
N PRO A 172 -17.99 -4.09 -1.50
CA PRO A 172 -17.34 -3.07 -2.31
C PRO A 172 -16.66 -2.02 -1.42
N LEU A 173 -15.61 -1.39 -1.93
CA LEU A 173 -14.99 -0.26 -1.25
C LEU A 173 -16.00 0.89 -1.16
N ASP A 174 -16.32 1.30 0.06
CA ASP A 174 -17.10 2.50 0.35
C ASP A 174 -16.23 3.50 1.10
N PRO A 175 -15.55 4.42 0.38
CA PRO A 175 -14.68 5.42 1.00
C PRO A 175 -15.49 6.53 1.71
N GLY A 176 -16.80 6.53 1.56
CA GLY A 176 -17.76 7.44 2.19
C GLY A 176 -19.00 7.57 1.33
N SER A 177 -20.16 7.40 1.96
CA SER A 177 -21.47 7.55 1.33
C SER A 177 -22.46 8.16 2.34
N HIS A 178 -23.68 8.44 1.88
CA HIS A 178 -24.79 8.80 2.76
C HIS A 178 -25.78 7.64 2.84
N GLY A 179 -26.26 7.34 4.04
CA GLY A 179 -27.38 6.45 4.24
C GLY A 179 -28.69 7.06 3.74
N LYS A 180 -29.75 6.24 3.66
CA LYS A 180 -31.10 6.71 3.31
C LYS A 180 -31.65 7.78 4.27
N ASP A 181 -31.12 7.83 5.48
CA ASP A 181 -31.43 8.80 6.52
C ASP A 181 -30.56 10.08 6.43
N GLY A 182 -29.73 10.23 5.38
CA GLY A 182 -28.82 11.35 5.17
C GLY A 182 -27.56 11.31 6.07
N LYS A 183 -27.40 10.33 6.94
CA LYS A 183 -26.22 10.21 7.79
C LYS A 183 -25.02 9.68 7.01
N ARG A 184 -23.83 10.08 7.45
CA ARG A 184 -22.57 9.55 6.92
C ARG A 184 -22.50 8.05 7.13
N LYS A 185 -22.08 7.32 6.09
CA LYS A 185 -21.89 5.89 6.07
C LYS A 185 -20.58 5.56 5.37
N GLY A 186 -20.04 4.37 5.60
CA GLY A 186 -18.75 3.96 5.04
C GLY A 186 -17.57 4.75 5.63
N GLY A 187 -16.54 4.94 4.83
CA GLY A 187 -15.31 5.64 5.21
C GLY A 187 -14.13 4.72 5.47
N VAL A 188 -12.93 5.27 5.36
CA VAL A 188 -11.67 4.56 5.54
C VAL A 188 -11.27 4.60 7.02
N ARG A 189 -11.21 3.43 7.64
CA ARG A 189 -10.92 3.26 9.09
C ARG A 189 -9.45 2.95 9.37
N GLU A 190 -8.73 2.40 8.41
CA GLU A 190 -7.29 2.15 8.50
C GLU A 190 -6.64 2.42 7.14
N VAL A 191 -5.53 3.13 7.18
CA VAL A 191 -4.63 3.32 6.04
C VAL A 191 -3.30 2.67 6.39
N SER A 192 -2.76 1.84 5.51
CA SER A 192 -1.45 1.24 5.73
C SER A 192 -0.63 1.12 4.46
N LEU A 193 0.69 1.18 4.63
CA LEU A 193 1.66 0.89 3.59
C LEU A 193 2.38 -0.40 3.95
N MET A 194 2.47 -1.33 3.01
CA MET A 194 3.10 -2.63 3.19
C MET A 194 4.29 -2.78 2.24
N CYS A 195 5.35 -3.38 2.76
CA CYS A 195 6.41 -4.03 1.99
C CYS A 195 6.33 -5.53 2.29
N ARG A 196 6.12 -6.36 1.28
CA ARG A 196 5.97 -7.82 1.44
C ARG A 196 6.77 -8.56 0.38
N SER A 197 7.12 -9.82 0.67
CA SER A 197 7.96 -10.65 -0.21
C SER A 197 7.38 -10.89 -1.61
N ASP A 198 6.08 -10.67 -1.80
CA ASP A 198 5.38 -10.97 -3.06
C ASP A 198 5.68 -12.41 -3.53
N PHE A 199 5.43 -13.36 -2.61
CA PHE A 199 5.71 -14.79 -2.82
C PHE A 199 7.20 -15.10 -3.05
N GLY A 200 8.10 -14.44 -2.31
CA GLY A 200 9.54 -14.66 -2.39
C GLY A 200 10.24 -13.97 -3.55
N LYS A 201 9.57 -13.05 -4.25
CA LYS A 201 10.14 -12.32 -5.38
C LYS A 201 11.02 -11.16 -4.96
N GLN A 202 10.85 -10.63 -3.75
CA GLN A 202 11.69 -9.55 -3.22
C GLN A 202 12.07 -9.80 -1.76
N GLU A 203 13.33 -9.45 -1.44
CA GLU A 203 13.95 -9.62 -0.12
C GLU A 203 15.05 -8.58 0.10
N GLY A 204 15.38 -8.30 1.35
CA GLY A 204 16.49 -7.43 1.75
C GLY A 204 16.03 -6.07 2.25
N GLU A 205 16.94 -5.11 2.24
CA GLU A 205 16.69 -3.77 2.75
C GLU A 205 15.69 -3.00 1.88
N PHE A 206 14.75 -2.35 2.53
CA PHE A 206 13.77 -1.48 1.90
C PHE A 206 13.71 -0.11 2.58
N GLU A 207 13.40 0.90 1.80
CA GLU A 207 13.17 2.25 2.27
C GLU A 207 12.27 3.04 1.32
N VAL A 208 11.32 3.75 1.88
CA VAL A 208 10.50 4.74 1.18
C VAL A 208 10.18 5.91 2.12
N VAL A 209 10.30 7.14 1.63
CA VAL A 209 9.86 8.33 2.35
C VAL A 209 8.54 8.79 1.74
N VAL A 210 7.45 8.65 2.49
CA VAL A 210 6.13 9.15 2.08
C VAL A 210 6.04 10.62 2.46
N ARG A 211 5.89 11.47 1.44
CA ARG A 211 5.80 12.93 1.59
C ARG A 211 4.36 13.41 1.78
N ARG A 212 3.45 12.80 1.03
CA ARG A 212 2.05 13.22 1.02
C ARG A 212 1.12 12.06 0.71
N LEU A 213 -0.02 12.06 1.37
CA LEU A 213 -1.19 11.29 1.01
C LEU A 213 -2.39 12.24 0.99
N GLU A 214 -3.16 12.24 -0.08
CA GLU A 214 -4.28 13.17 -0.26
C GLU A 214 -5.45 12.49 -0.97
N ALA A 215 -6.67 12.98 -0.75
CA ALA A 215 -7.83 12.62 -1.54
C ALA A 215 -7.90 13.54 -2.76
N ILE A 216 -8.03 12.96 -3.95
CA ILE A 216 -8.08 13.65 -5.24
C ILE A 216 -9.52 14.07 -5.54
N ALA A 217 -9.78 15.37 -5.67
CA ALA A 217 -11.11 15.86 -5.97
C ALA A 217 -11.58 15.46 -7.38
N VAL A 218 -12.87 15.16 -7.52
CA VAL A 218 -13.52 14.95 -8.83
C VAL A 218 -13.39 16.23 -9.64
N GLY A 219 -12.91 16.16 -10.89
CA GLY A 219 -12.68 17.32 -11.78
C GLY A 219 -11.32 18.00 -11.61
N GLY A 220 -10.41 17.44 -10.81
CA GLY A 220 -9.03 17.89 -10.69
C GLY A 220 -8.12 17.27 -11.74
N ARG A 221 -7.86 18.03 -12.85
CA ARG A 221 -6.88 17.83 -13.92
C ARG A 221 -7.19 16.80 -15.01
N GLU A 222 -7.46 17.36 -16.17
CA GLU A 222 -7.45 16.69 -17.51
C GLU A 222 -6.05 16.24 -17.98
N GLY A 223 -4.99 16.37 -17.18
CA GLY A 223 -3.60 16.16 -17.61
C GLY A 223 -3.01 14.74 -17.44
N GLN A 224 -3.71 13.80 -16.82
CA GLN A 224 -3.13 12.49 -16.50
C GLN A 224 -3.90 11.26 -17.04
N LYS A 225 -4.81 11.47 -17.99
CA LYS A 225 -5.56 10.35 -18.59
C LYS A 225 -4.66 9.31 -19.27
N GLY A 226 -3.59 9.75 -19.91
CA GLY A 226 -2.67 8.87 -20.63
C GLY A 226 -1.80 7.96 -19.75
N ASP A 227 -1.47 8.39 -18.53
CA ASP A 227 -0.65 7.56 -17.63
C ASP A 227 -1.49 6.54 -16.87
N LEU A 228 -2.77 6.85 -16.64
CA LEU A 228 -3.71 5.96 -15.97
C LEU A 228 -4.08 4.76 -16.86
N GLU A 229 -4.33 5.00 -18.15
CA GLU A 229 -4.62 3.96 -19.13
C GLU A 229 -3.44 3.00 -19.29
N ARG A 230 -2.21 3.51 -19.38
CA ARG A 230 -1.00 2.67 -19.43
C ARG A 230 -0.76 1.85 -18.16
N GLN A 231 -1.15 2.35 -16.98
CA GLN A 231 -1.02 1.60 -15.72
C GLN A 231 -2.08 0.51 -15.59
N LEU A 232 -3.28 0.74 -16.08
CA LEU A 232 -4.38 -0.25 -16.07
C LEU A 232 -4.10 -1.37 -17.07
N ASP A 233 -3.67 -1.06 -18.29
CA ASP A 233 -3.29 -2.04 -19.31
C ASP A 233 -2.16 -2.95 -18.83
N GLY A 234 -1.13 -2.40 -18.17
CA GLY A 234 -0.03 -3.19 -17.60
C GLY A 234 -0.43 -4.08 -16.42
N GLN A 235 -1.56 -3.81 -15.75
CA GLN A 235 -2.10 -4.69 -14.70
C GLN A 235 -2.99 -5.81 -15.29
N GLU A 236 -3.70 -5.51 -16.35
CA GLU A 236 -4.59 -6.47 -17.03
C GLU A 236 -3.79 -7.54 -17.79
N GLU A 237 -2.71 -7.16 -18.47
CA GLU A 237 -1.78 -8.10 -19.10
C GLU A 237 -1.13 -9.06 -18.08
N ARG A 238 -0.81 -8.58 -16.88
CA ARG A 238 -0.28 -9.45 -15.80
C ARG A 238 -1.34 -10.40 -15.23
N ARG A 239 -2.61 -10.01 -15.20
CA ARG A 239 -3.72 -10.89 -14.80
C ARG A 239 -3.92 -12.01 -15.81
N ILE A 240 -3.88 -11.71 -17.10
CA ILE A 240 -4.08 -12.69 -18.20
C ILE A 240 -2.88 -13.65 -18.26
N GLY A 241 -1.65 -13.17 -18.09
CA GLY A 241 -0.45 -14.00 -18.08
C GLY A 241 -0.39 -15.03 -16.94
N GLN A 242 -1.05 -14.78 -15.80
CA GLN A 242 -1.11 -15.70 -14.67
C GLN A 242 -2.09 -16.87 -14.87
N TRP A 243 -3.03 -16.78 -15.81
CA TRP A 243 -4.01 -17.84 -16.09
C TRP A 243 -3.57 -18.77 -17.23
N GLY A 244 -2.61 -18.35 -18.07
CA GLY A 244 -2.12 -19.11 -19.22
C GLY A 244 -1.08 -20.20 -18.93
N SER A 245 -0.58 -20.34 -17.70
CA SER A 245 0.51 -21.27 -17.35
C SER A 245 0.07 -22.51 -16.55
N ARG A 246 -1.21 -22.88 -16.64
CA ARG A 246 -1.71 -24.17 -16.11
C ARG A 246 -2.55 -24.89 -17.17
N VAL A 247 -1.88 -25.46 -18.13
CA VAL A 247 -2.33 -26.62 -18.92
C VAL A 247 -1.16 -27.57 -19.00
#